data_fd3f0b41ca2887b56c2bbc761a56e215
#
_entry.id   fd3f0b41ca2887b56c2bbc761a56e215
#
_cell.length_a   1.000
_cell.length_b   1.000
_cell.length_c   1.000
_cell.angle_alpha   90.00
_cell.angle_beta   90.00
_cell.angle_gamma   90.00
#
_symmetry.space_group_name_H-M   'P 1'
#
loop_
_entity.id
_entity.type
_entity.pdbx_description
1 polymer ?
#
loop_
_entity_poly.entity_id
_entity_poly.type
_entity_poly.pdbx_seq_one_letter_code
_entity_poly.pdbx_strand_id
1 'polypeptide(L)'
;MEMIKNYYGSLCTEMYEILHKEAPQEELSFYLSFAEKGMKILEPLCGSGRFLIPFLERGFDISGIDLSAEMLAKLNEKAPNAKVFQKDILEYDSTEKYDYIFISSGSVSLFTDMDLCKKILHKMKDLLKKDGRFIFAVDTIADKCPNNSDYKTSISVKTKEGYELILKGKNYYDEKTHTQYSPSIYELYDGAKLLQ
;
A
#
# COMPACT_ATOMS: atom_id res chain seq x y z
N MET A 1 23.87 8.51 1.46
CA MET A 1 22.67 8.89 0.67
C MET A 1 21.49 8.33 1.46
N GLU A 2 20.70 9.19 2.10
CA GLU A 2 19.51 8.73 2.81
C GLU A 2 18.57 8.05 1.79
N MET A 3 18.18 6.82 2.09
CA MET A 3 17.13 6.16 1.29
C MET A 3 15.86 6.98 1.39
N ILE A 4 15.35 7.43 0.25
CA ILE A 4 14.03 8.06 0.18
C ILE A 4 13.02 6.98 0.58
N LYS A 5 12.50 7.06 1.81
CA LYS A 5 11.47 6.13 2.27
C LYS A 5 10.12 6.58 1.69
N ASN A 6 9.39 5.64 1.11
CA ASN A 6 7.98 5.85 0.83
C ASN A 6 7.26 6.00 2.18
N TYR A 7 6.77 7.21 2.46
CA TYR A 7 6.12 7.53 3.72
C TYR A 7 4.68 7.99 3.47
N TYR A 8 3.73 7.29 4.07
CA TYR A 8 2.33 7.63 4.05
C TYR A 8 1.97 8.38 5.34
N GLY A 9 2.24 9.69 5.36
CA GLY A 9 1.87 10.58 6.46
C GLY A 9 0.40 11.00 6.40
N SER A 10 -0.01 11.90 7.31
CA SER A 10 -1.42 12.27 7.53
C SER A 10 -2.14 12.76 6.27
N LEU A 11 -1.58 13.73 5.55
CA LEU A 11 -2.22 14.27 4.33
C LEU A 11 -2.24 13.26 3.17
N CYS A 12 -1.18 12.46 3.04
CA CYS A 12 -1.13 11.38 2.04
C CYS A 12 -2.22 10.33 2.34
N THR A 13 -2.33 9.91 3.59
CA THR A 13 -3.34 8.94 4.04
C THR A 13 -4.75 9.49 3.83
N GLU A 14 -5.00 10.76 4.16
CA GLU A 14 -6.30 11.40 3.96
C GLU A 14 -6.70 11.43 2.47
N MET A 15 -5.78 11.85 1.60
CA MET A 15 -6.02 11.85 0.15
C MET A 15 -6.26 10.42 -0.36
N TYR A 16 -5.47 9.45 0.11
CA TYR A 16 -5.66 8.04 -0.25
C TYR A 16 -7.06 7.55 0.11
N GLU A 17 -7.56 7.84 1.31
CA GLU A 17 -8.91 7.47 1.76
C GLU A 17 -10.02 8.13 0.94
N ILE A 18 -9.80 9.36 0.45
CA ILE A 18 -10.77 10.04 -0.41
C ILE A 18 -10.82 9.40 -1.81
N LEU A 19 -9.67 9.07 -2.38
CA LEU A 19 -9.53 8.58 -3.75
C LEU A 19 -9.77 7.08 -3.89
N HIS A 20 -9.41 6.30 -2.86
CA HIS A 20 -9.34 4.84 -2.92
C HIS A 20 -10.25 4.18 -1.87
N LYS A 21 -11.51 4.62 -1.80
CA LYS A 21 -12.50 4.12 -0.82
C LYS A 21 -12.70 2.61 -0.91
N GLU A 22 -12.65 2.06 -2.11
CA GLU A 22 -12.92 0.65 -2.38
C GLU A 22 -11.80 0.04 -3.22
N ALA A 23 -11.61 -1.26 -3.06
CA ALA A 23 -10.71 -2.01 -3.94
C ALA A 23 -11.32 -2.09 -5.36
N PRO A 24 -10.50 -1.95 -6.42
CA PRO A 24 -10.95 -2.23 -7.76
C PRO A 24 -11.54 -3.64 -7.84
N GLN A 25 -12.75 -3.76 -8.37
CA GLN A 25 -13.52 -5.01 -8.31
C GLN A 25 -12.82 -6.18 -9.01
N GLU A 26 -12.15 -5.93 -10.13
CA GLU A 26 -11.42 -6.96 -10.87
C GLU A 26 -10.21 -7.45 -10.06
N GLU A 27 -9.43 -6.54 -9.48
CA GLU A 27 -8.27 -6.87 -8.68
C GLU A 27 -8.68 -7.60 -7.40
N LEU A 28 -9.73 -7.13 -6.72
CA LEU A 28 -10.27 -7.82 -5.53
C LEU A 28 -10.75 -9.24 -5.88
N SER A 29 -11.47 -9.39 -6.97
CA SER A 29 -11.96 -10.70 -7.43
C SER A 29 -10.81 -11.64 -7.77
N PHE A 30 -9.74 -11.12 -8.36
CA PHE A 30 -8.52 -11.88 -8.63
C PHE A 30 -7.91 -12.44 -7.34
N TYR A 31 -7.64 -11.59 -6.32
CA TYR A 31 -7.08 -12.07 -5.06
C TYR A 31 -8.03 -13.01 -4.30
N LEU A 32 -9.34 -12.73 -4.31
CA LEU A 32 -10.33 -13.61 -3.70
C LEU A 32 -10.40 -15.01 -4.35
N SER A 33 -10.06 -15.13 -5.64
CA SER A 33 -10.10 -16.41 -6.36
C SER A 33 -9.08 -17.43 -5.84
N PHE A 34 -8.07 -16.99 -5.08
CA PHE A 34 -7.07 -17.85 -4.44
C PHE A 34 -7.38 -18.19 -2.98
N ALA A 35 -8.44 -17.59 -2.41
CA ALA A 35 -8.79 -17.75 -1.01
C ALA A 35 -9.85 -18.83 -0.80
N GLU A 36 -9.63 -19.73 0.15
CA GLU A 36 -10.57 -20.75 0.56
C GLU A 36 -10.89 -20.60 2.06
N LYS A 37 -12.10 -21.00 2.47
CA LYS A 37 -12.49 -20.96 3.89
C LYS A 37 -11.59 -21.86 4.73
N GLY A 38 -11.18 -21.33 5.89
CA GLY A 38 -10.26 -22.01 6.79
C GLY A 38 -8.77 -21.74 6.52
N MET A 39 -8.43 -21.10 5.40
CA MET A 39 -7.08 -20.60 5.18
C MET A 39 -6.72 -19.49 6.14
N LYS A 40 -5.46 -19.49 6.63
CA LYS A 40 -4.82 -18.34 7.26
C LYS A 40 -4.19 -17.48 6.17
N ILE A 41 -4.61 -16.22 6.09
CA ILE A 41 -4.22 -15.28 5.04
C ILE A 41 -3.43 -14.13 5.64
N LEU A 42 -2.44 -13.62 4.92
CA LEU A 42 -1.67 -12.45 5.30
C LEU A 42 -1.63 -11.45 4.13
N GLU A 43 -1.93 -10.19 4.43
CA GLU A 43 -1.68 -9.06 3.52
C GLU A 43 -0.57 -8.17 4.09
N PRO A 44 0.69 -8.33 3.67
CA PRO A 44 1.73 -7.34 3.92
C PRO A 44 1.47 -6.07 3.13
N LEU A 45 1.86 -4.91 3.68
CA LEU A 45 1.56 -3.58 3.12
C LEU A 45 0.06 -3.33 2.98
N CYS A 46 -0.71 -3.75 3.99
CA CYS A 46 -2.19 -3.71 3.95
C CYS A 46 -2.76 -2.29 3.97
N GLY A 47 -1.95 -1.27 4.29
CA GLY A 47 -2.36 0.12 4.34
C GLY A 47 -3.59 0.35 5.21
N SER A 48 -4.55 1.07 4.68
CA SER A 48 -5.83 1.33 5.34
C SER A 48 -6.88 0.23 5.16
N GLY A 49 -6.47 -0.95 4.66
CA GLY A 49 -7.31 -2.15 4.59
C GLY A 49 -8.19 -2.26 3.36
N ARG A 50 -7.83 -1.60 2.26
CA ARG A 50 -8.64 -1.58 1.04
C ARG A 50 -8.98 -2.97 0.50
N PHE A 51 -8.07 -3.95 0.63
CA PHE A 51 -8.31 -5.36 0.29
C PHE A 51 -8.59 -6.21 1.53
N LEU A 52 -7.91 -5.97 2.65
CA LEU A 52 -8.06 -6.72 3.89
C LEU A 52 -9.51 -6.71 4.39
N ILE A 53 -10.16 -5.53 4.44
CA ILE A 53 -11.52 -5.41 4.94
C ILE A 53 -12.52 -6.24 4.13
N PRO A 54 -12.55 -6.20 2.78
CA PRO A 54 -13.39 -7.07 1.99
C PRO A 54 -13.20 -8.58 2.22
N PHE A 55 -11.98 -9.03 2.58
CA PHE A 55 -11.73 -10.41 2.97
C PHE A 55 -12.34 -10.72 4.34
N LEU A 56 -12.16 -9.82 5.32
CA LEU A 56 -12.77 -9.96 6.65
C LEU A 56 -14.30 -10.03 6.59
N GLU A 57 -14.92 -9.14 5.82
CA GLU A 57 -16.39 -9.10 5.64
C GLU A 57 -16.92 -10.39 5.03
N ARG A 58 -16.12 -11.06 4.23
CA ARG A 58 -16.44 -12.39 3.69
C ARG A 58 -16.10 -13.53 4.64
N GLY A 59 -15.64 -13.23 5.87
CA GLY A 59 -15.35 -14.20 6.91
C GLY A 59 -14.09 -15.04 6.66
N PHE A 60 -13.06 -14.47 6.00
CA PHE A 60 -11.74 -15.07 5.92
C PHE A 60 -10.91 -14.75 7.18
N ASP A 61 -10.04 -15.66 7.61
CA ASP A 61 -9.05 -15.43 8.68
C ASP A 61 -7.83 -14.74 8.07
N ILE A 62 -7.87 -13.41 8.00
CA ILE A 62 -6.83 -12.58 7.42
C ILE A 62 -6.20 -11.68 8.47
N SER A 63 -4.88 -11.50 8.36
CA SER A 63 -4.10 -10.54 9.13
C SER A 63 -3.38 -9.57 8.18
N GLY A 64 -3.03 -8.38 8.68
CA GLY A 64 -2.31 -7.38 7.92
C GLY A 64 -1.04 -6.88 8.60
N ILE A 65 -0.07 -6.44 7.81
CA ILE A 65 1.14 -5.75 8.28
C ILE A 65 1.28 -4.46 7.49
N ASP A 66 1.53 -3.38 8.18
CA ASP A 66 1.94 -2.11 7.56
C ASP A 66 2.89 -1.35 8.48
N LEU A 67 3.72 -0.49 7.91
CA LEU A 67 4.64 0.36 8.67
C LEU A 67 3.99 1.68 9.08
N SER A 68 3.01 2.18 8.30
CA SER A 68 2.35 3.45 8.54
C SER A 68 1.32 3.36 9.67
N ALA A 69 1.59 4.07 10.76
CA ALA A 69 0.65 4.20 11.88
C ALA A 69 -0.66 4.90 11.42
N GLU A 70 -0.56 5.88 10.53
CA GLU A 70 -1.68 6.66 10.02
C GLU A 70 -2.62 5.79 9.18
N MET A 71 -2.06 4.95 8.30
CA MET A 71 -2.83 3.99 7.52
C MET A 71 -3.53 2.96 8.40
N LEU A 72 -2.81 2.38 9.36
CA LEU A 72 -3.38 1.41 10.31
C LEU A 72 -4.43 2.03 11.22
N ALA A 73 -4.30 3.31 11.60
CA ALA A 73 -5.34 4.03 12.33
C ALA A 73 -6.64 4.09 11.51
N LYS A 74 -6.56 4.38 10.21
CA LYS A 74 -7.73 4.37 9.31
C LYS A 74 -8.32 2.97 9.14
N LEU A 75 -7.50 1.95 9.06
CA LEU A 75 -7.97 0.56 9.03
C LEU A 75 -8.73 0.23 10.32
N ASN A 76 -8.17 0.56 11.48
CA ASN A 76 -8.81 0.29 12.78
C ASN A 76 -10.11 1.07 12.99
N GLU A 77 -10.22 2.30 12.45
CA GLU A 77 -11.49 3.05 12.44
C GLU A 77 -12.59 2.30 11.67
N LYS A 78 -12.23 1.67 10.53
CA LYS A 78 -13.17 0.94 9.64
C LYS A 78 -13.44 -0.50 10.09
N ALA A 79 -12.43 -1.16 10.65
CA ALA A 79 -12.49 -2.56 11.08
C ALA A 79 -11.76 -2.77 12.43
N PRO A 80 -12.38 -2.38 13.57
CA PRO A 80 -11.73 -2.40 14.90
C PRO A 80 -11.24 -3.79 15.35
N ASN A 81 -11.81 -4.84 14.80
CA ASN A 81 -11.49 -6.23 15.14
C ASN A 81 -10.46 -6.86 14.17
N ALA A 82 -9.93 -6.10 13.21
CA ALA A 82 -8.92 -6.60 12.27
C ALA A 82 -7.62 -6.93 13.01
N LYS A 83 -7.03 -8.06 12.66
CA LYS A 83 -5.71 -8.46 13.17
C LYS A 83 -4.63 -7.76 12.36
N VAL A 84 -4.12 -6.61 12.82
CA VAL A 84 -3.10 -5.86 12.11
C VAL A 84 -1.90 -5.55 12.99
N PHE A 85 -0.72 -5.48 12.39
CA PHE A 85 0.55 -5.28 13.07
C PHE A 85 1.30 -4.11 12.45
N GLN A 86 1.66 -3.11 13.27
CA GLN A 86 2.56 -2.05 12.85
C GLN A 86 4.00 -2.56 12.93
N LYS A 87 4.52 -3.04 11.83
CA LYS A 87 5.85 -3.65 11.74
C LYS A 87 6.49 -3.41 10.37
N ASP A 88 7.82 -3.33 10.37
CA ASP A 88 8.57 -3.56 9.13
C ASP A 88 8.37 -5.02 8.70
N ILE A 89 8.16 -5.22 7.41
CA ILE A 89 7.90 -6.55 6.83
C ILE A 89 9.03 -7.55 7.09
N LEU A 90 10.29 -7.07 7.16
CA LEU A 90 11.45 -7.91 7.48
C LEU A 90 11.55 -8.25 8.96
N GLU A 91 11.04 -7.36 9.82
CA GLU A 91 11.03 -7.54 11.28
C GLU A 91 9.79 -8.31 11.78
N TYR A 92 8.85 -8.58 10.90
CA TYR A 92 7.66 -9.34 11.27
C TYR A 92 8.00 -10.80 11.47
N ASP A 93 7.97 -11.26 12.72
CA ASP A 93 8.10 -12.66 13.07
C ASP A 93 6.75 -13.21 13.53
N SER A 94 6.39 -14.36 12.97
CA SER A 94 5.20 -15.11 13.35
C SER A 94 5.55 -16.57 13.56
N THR A 95 5.07 -17.14 14.64
CA THR A 95 5.09 -18.60 14.86
C THR A 95 4.06 -19.31 13.99
N GLU A 96 3.04 -18.59 13.53
CA GLU A 96 2.04 -19.09 12.59
C GLU A 96 2.57 -19.03 11.16
N LYS A 97 2.17 -20.02 10.37
CA LYS A 97 2.41 -20.06 8.93
C LYS A 97 1.10 -19.84 8.20
N TYR A 98 1.20 -19.23 7.03
CA TYR A 98 0.05 -18.82 6.22
C TYR A 98 -0.16 -19.77 5.05
N ASP A 99 -1.42 -20.02 4.74
CA ASP A 99 -1.82 -20.77 3.56
C ASP A 99 -1.74 -19.89 2.31
N TYR A 100 -2.00 -18.61 2.49
CA TYR A 100 -2.03 -17.63 1.41
C TYR A 100 -1.47 -16.29 1.89
N ILE A 101 -0.55 -15.72 1.11
CA ILE A 101 -0.02 -14.37 1.29
C ILE A 101 -0.25 -13.63 -0.02
N PHE A 102 -0.71 -12.38 0.05
CA PHE A 102 -0.76 -11.54 -1.13
C PHE A 102 -0.31 -10.11 -0.83
N ILE A 103 0.30 -9.46 -1.82
CA ILE A 103 0.62 -8.02 -1.81
C ILE A 103 -0.10 -7.40 -3.00
N SER A 104 -1.04 -6.51 -2.70
CA SER A 104 -1.93 -5.89 -3.68
C SER A 104 -1.35 -4.64 -4.34
N SER A 105 -2.02 -4.16 -5.38
CA SER A 105 -1.83 -2.82 -5.98
C SER A 105 -0.40 -2.50 -6.40
N GLY A 106 0.35 -3.47 -6.90
CA GLY A 106 1.71 -3.24 -7.35
C GLY A 106 2.71 -2.85 -6.26
N SER A 107 2.34 -2.94 -4.97
CA SER A 107 3.16 -2.44 -3.85
C SER A 107 4.54 -3.11 -3.74
N VAL A 108 4.76 -4.27 -4.34
CA VAL A 108 6.10 -4.88 -4.45
C VAL A 108 7.07 -3.99 -5.24
N SER A 109 6.56 -3.20 -6.18
CA SER A 109 7.37 -2.28 -7.01
C SER A 109 7.94 -1.09 -6.22
N LEU A 110 7.47 -0.87 -4.98
CA LEU A 110 8.05 0.11 -4.06
C LEU A 110 9.46 -0.28 -3.57
N PHE A 111 9.82 -1.56 -3.67
CA PHE A 111 11.13 -2.07 -3.27
C PHE A 111 12.10 -2.01 -4.45
N THR A 112 12.62 -0.81 -4.74
CA THR A 112 13.52 -0.55 -5.88
C THR A 112 14.93 -1.08 -5.67
N ASP A 113 15.36 -1.32 -4.43
CA ASP A 113 16.58 -2.05 -4.11
C ASP A 113 16.33 -3.56 -4.30
N MET A 114 16.99 -4.17 -5.29
CA MET A 114 16.80 -5.56 -5.66
C MET A 114 17.22 -6.54 -4.55
N ASP A 115 18.20 -6.20 -3.72
CA ASP A 115 18.61 -7.08 -2.62
C ASP A 115 17.61 -7.01 -1.46
N LEU A 116 17.06 -5.83 -1.20
CA LEU A 116 15.95 -5.66 -0.28
C LEU A 116 14.70 -6.41 -0.79
N CYS A 117 14.35 -6.24 -2.05
CA CYS A 117 13.22 -6.94 -2.67
C CYS A 117 13.36 -8.47 -2.52
N LYS A 118 14.53 -9.04 -2.84
CA LYS A 118 14.81 -10.47 -2.66
C LYS A 118 14.64 -10.92 -1.20
N LYS A 119 15.15 -10.14 -0.23
CA LYS A 119 14.98 -10.44 1.20
C LYS A 119 13.50 -10.50 1.59
N ILE A 120 12.70 -9.56 1.10
CA ILE A 120 11.25 -9.54 1.34
C ILE A 120 10.57 -10.76 0.71
N LEU A 121 10.88 -11.10 -0.54
CA LEU A 121 10.33 -12.29 -1.19
C LEU A 121 10.71 -13.59 -0.44
N HIS A 122 11.95 -13.70 0.06
CA HIS A 122 12.36 -14.81 0.91
C HIS A 122 11.59 -14.82 2.24
N LYS A 123 11.41 -13.66 2.87
CA LYS A 123 10.61 -13.55 4.10
C LYS A 123 9.18 -14.03 3.87
N MET A 124 8.54 -13.66 2.75
CA MET A 124 7.20 -14.16 2.40
C MET A 124 7.19 -15.68 2.26
N LYS A 125 8.19 -16.25 1.56
CA LYS A 125 8.35 -17.70 1.44
C LYS A 125 8.48 -18.37 2.82
N ASP A 126 9.25 -17.77 3.73
CA ASP A 126 9.47 -18.32 5.06
C ASP A 126 8.22 -18.25 5.95
N LEU A 127 7.31 -17.33 5.70
CA LEU A 127 6.02 -17.22 6.39
C LEU A 127 4.96 -18.20 5.84
N LEU A 128 5.16 -18.76 4.65
CA LEU A 128 4.23 -19.70 4.06
C LEU A 128 4.32 -21.11 4.68
N LYS A 129 3.20 -21.80 4.69
CA LYS A 129 3.15 -23.28 4.83
C LYS A 129 3.80 -23.94 3.61
N LYS A 130 4.08 -25.25 3.70
CA LYS A 130 4.75 -26.03 2.64
C LYS A 130 4.06 -25.89 1.27
N ASP A 131 2.73 -25.90 1.25
CA ASP A 131 1.91 -25.82 0.04
C ASP A 131 1.20 -24.46 -0.08
N GLY A 132 1.64 -23.45 0.69
CA GLY A 132 1.10 -22.09 0.69
C GLY A 132 1.43 -21.33 -0.60
N ARG A 133 0.60 -20.33 -0.90
CA ARG A 133 0.72 -19.50 -2.12
C ARG A 133 1.09 -18.07 -1.77
N PHE A 134 1.98 -17.49 -2.57
CA PHE A 134 2.28 -16.07 -2.55
C PHE A 134 1.91 -15.45 -3.88
N ILE A 135 0.98 -14.49 -3.87
CA ILE A 135 0.47 -13.79 -5.05
C ILE A 135 0.76 -12.30 -4.89
N PHE A 136 1.29 -11.67 -5.92
CA PHE A 136 1.55 -10.24 -5.92
C PHE A 136 1.47 -9.65 -7.32
N ALA A 137 1.20 -8.34 -7.39
CA ALA A 137 1.29 -7.55 -8.61
C ALA A 137 2.58 -6.72 -8.60
N VAL A 138 3.08 -6.40 -9.78
CA VAL A 138 4.20 -5.48 -9.99
C VAL A 138 3.85 -4.50 -11.11
N ASP A 139 4.35 -3.28 -11.00
CA ASP A 139 4.31 -2.33 -12.10
C ASP A 139 5.31 -2.78 -13.19
N THR A 140 4.98 -2.46 -14.42
CA THR A 140 5.81 -2.81 -15.57
C THR A 140 6.28 -1.54 -16.29
N ILE A 141 7.14 -1.70 -17.29
CA ILE A 141 7.57 -0.57 -18.12
C ILE A 141 6.38 0.10 -18.84
N ALA A 142 5.26 -0.59 -19.01
CA ALA A 142 4.05 -0.01 -19.58
C ALA A 142 3.40 1.05 -18.68
N ASP A 143 3.67 0.99 -17.37
CA ASP A 143 3.15 1.93 -16.37
C ASP A 143 4.03 3.18 -16.23
N LYS A 144 5.11 3.29 -17.02
CA LYS A 144 6.04 4.42 -17.00
C LYS A 144 5.34 5.74 -17.29
N CYS A 145 5.44 6.68 -16.34
CA CYS A 145 4.93 8.03 -16.50
C CYS A 145 5.87 8.90 -17.34
N PRO A 146 5.34 9.83 -18.15
CA PRO A 146 6.16 10.82 -18.83
C PRO A 146 6.99 11.66 -17.84
N ASN A 147 8.25 11.95 -18.19
CA ASN A 147 9.09 12.80 -17.37
C ASN A 147 8.56 14.24 -17.37
N ASN A 148 8.55 14.85 -16.20
CA ASN A 148 8.36 16.30 -16.04
C ASN A 148 9.35 16.85 -15.00
N SER A 149 9.82 18.07 -15.20
CA SER A 149 10.83 18.70 -14.34
C SER A 149 10.22 19.47 -13.17
N ASP A 150 8.99 19.91 -13.31
CA ASP A 150 8.35 20.84 -12.38
C ASP A 150 7.23 20.16 -11.61
N TYR A 151 7.06 20.56 -10.36
CA TYR A 151 5.88 20.16 -9.58
C TYR A 151 4.62 20.79 -10.19
N LYS A 152 3.69 19.95 -10.59
CA LYS A 152 2.39 20.34 -11.11
C LYS A 152 1.29 19.74 -10.25
N THR A 153 0.21 20.51 -10.06
CA THR A 153 -1.00 19.96 -9.44
C THR A 153 -1.50 18.81 -10.28
N SER A 154 -1.54 17.63 -9.69
CA SER A 154 -2.04 16.40 -10.31
C SER A 154 -3.42 16.04 -9.81
N ILE A 155 -3.70 16.32 -8.53
CA ILE A 155 -4.96 15.99 -7.87
C ILE A 155 -5.32 17.12 -6.92
N SER A 156 -6.61 17.48 -6.87
CA SER A 156 -7.21 18.32 -5.83
C SER A 156 -8.50 17.64 -5.36
N VAL A 157 -8.67 17.53 -4.05
CA VAL A 157 -9.86 16.95 -3.41
C VAL A 157 -10.31 17.82 -2.25
N LYS A 158 -11.57 17.65 -1.82
CA LYS A 158 -12.09 18.26 -0.61
C LYS A 158 -12.07 17.28 0.54
N THR A 159 -11.55 17.74 1.70
CA THR A 159 -11.63 16.98 2.95
C THR A 159 -13.03 17.01 3.52
N LYS A 160 -13.29 16.23 4.56
CA LYS A 160 -14.57 16.23 5.28
C LYS A 160 -14.87 17.59 5.93
N GLU A 161 -13.84 18.31 6.34
CA GLU A 161 -13.92 19.66 6.93
C GLU A 161 -14.12 20.75 5.88
N GLY A 162 -14.07 20.40 4.58
CA GLY A 162 -14.24 21.33 3.46
C GLY A 162 -12.95 21.99 2.99
N TYR A 163 -11.80 21.65 3.56
CA TYR A 163 -10.50 22.13 3.11
C TYR A 163 -10.13 21.56 1.74
N GLU A 164 -9.28 22.25 1.01
CA GLU A 164 -8.73 21.77 -0.25
C GLU A 164 -7.39 21.10 -0.01
N LEU A 165 -7.33 19.79 -0.32
CA LEU A 165 -6.12 19.00 -0.24
C LEU A 165 -5.57 18.77 -1.65
N ILE A 166 -4.37 19.29 -1.91
CA ILE A 166 -3.73 19.31 -3.22
C ILE A 166 -2.50 18.40 -3.20
N LEU A 167 -2.40 17.54 -4.22
CA LEU A 167 -1.20 16.80 -4.55
C LEU A 167 -0.49 17.47 -5.73
N LYS A 168 0.75 17.88 -5.52
CA LYS A 168 1.67 18.30 -6.57
C LYS A 168 2.74 17.25 -6.76
N GLY A 169 2.96 16.82 -7.98
CA GLY A 169 3.95 15.79 -8.29
C GLY A 169 4.84 16.19 -9.46
N LYS A 170 6.00 15.57 -9.50
CA LYS A 170 6.85 15.50 -10.69
C LYS A 170 7.31 14.07 -10.90
N ASN A 171 7.60 13.72 -12.14
CA ASN A 171 7.99 12.37 -12.51
C ASN A 171 9.31 12.37 -13.26
N TYR A 172 10.18 11.42 -12.95
CA TYR A 172 11.33 11.11 -13.78
C TYR A 172 11.64 9.61 -13.71
N TYR A 173 12.10 9.08 -14.82
CA TYR A 173 12.52 7.69 -14.94
C TYR A 173 14.03 7.60 -15.09
N ASP A 174 14.67 6.82 -14.23
CA ASP A 174 16.08 6.52 -14.32
C ASP A 174 16.27 5.25 -15.16
N GLU A 175 16.78 5.41 -16.38
CA GLU A 175 17.04 4.31 -17.31
C GLU A 175 18.14 3.35 -16.82
N LYS A 176 19.02 3.78 -15.91
CA LYS A 176 20.10 2.93 -15.40
C LYS A 176 19.62 1.95 -14.34
N THR A 177 18.72 2.42 -13.49
CA THR A 177 18.16 1.62 -12.38
C THR A 177 16.79 1.06 -12.72
N HIS A 178 16.24 1.40 -13.89
CA HIS A 178 14.87 1.08 -14.29
C HIS A 178 13.83 1.48 -13.24
N THR A 179 14.04 2.65 -12.62
CA THR A 179 13.21 3.12 -11.51
C THR A 179 12.44 4.38 -11.90
N GLN A 180 11.12 4.35 -11.68
CA GLN A 180 10.28 5.53 -11.77
C GLN A 180 10.28 6.25 -10.42
N TYR A 181 10.61 7.52 -10.42
CA TYR A 181 10.50 8.39 -9.24
C TYR A 181 9.35 9.37 -9.42
N SER A 182 8.50 9.46 -8.40
CA SER A 182 7.34 10.36 -8.37
C SER A 182 7.31 11.19 -7.08
N PRO A 183 8.31 12.06 -6.85
CA PRO A 183 8.30 12.92 -5.65
C PRO A 183 7.06 13.79 -5.63
N SER A 184 6.42 13.84 -4.46
CA SER A 184 5.11 14.46 -4.27
C SER A 184 5.11 15.41 -3.08
N ILE A 185 4.34 16.49 -3.19
CA ILE A 185 4.08 17.46 -2.14
C ILE A 185 2.57 17.50 -1.90
N TYR A 186 2.17 17.37 -0.65
CA TYR A 186 0.77 17.50 -0.23
C TYR A 186 0.61 18.85 0.46
N GLU A 187 -0.40 19.60 0.07
CA GLU A 187 -0.72 20.91 0.63
C GLU A 187 -2.20 20.95 1.03
N LEU A 188 -2.50 21.49 2.23
CA LEU A 188 -3.86 21.66 2.73
C LEU A 188 -4.19 23.15 2.82
N TYR A 189 -5.32 23.55 2.24
CA TYR A 189 -5.76 24.94 2.18
C TYR A 189 -7.15 25.13 2.78
N ASP A 190 -7.31 26.26 3.51
CA ASP A 190 -8.61 26.87 3.86
C ASP A 190 -8.79 28.13 3.01
N GLY A 191 -9.58 28.03 1.96
CA GLY A 191 -9.67 29.07 0.94
C GLY A 191 -8.30 29.36 0.30
N ALA A 192 -7.77 30.57 0.47
CA ALA A 192 -6.44 30.97 0.00
C ALA A 192 -5.31 30.75 1.03
N LYS A 193 -5.64 30.27 2.23
CA LYS A 193 -4.67 30.13 3.32
C LYS A 193 -4.10 28.72 3.34
N LEU A 194 -2.78 28.59 3.18
CA LEU A 194 -2.06 27.33 3.40
C LEU A 194 -2.08 26.99 4.90
N LEU A 195 -2.56 25.79 5.24
CA LEU A 195 -2.62 25.27 6.61
C LEU A 195 -1.42 24.36 6.92
N GLN A 196 -1.04 23.51 5.94
CA GLN A 196 0.03 22.52 6.07
C GLN A 196 0.67 22.23 4.72
#